data_e9f84c820fd20bdabe954e8f4646ef21
#
_entry.id   e9f84c820fd20bdabe954e8f4646ef21
#
_cell.length_a   1.000
_cell.length_b   1.000
_cell.length_c   1.000
_cell.angle_alpha   90.00
_cell.angle_beta   90.00
_cell.angle_gamma   90.00
#
_symmetry.space_group_name_H-M   'P 1'
#
loop_
_entity.id
_entity.type
_entity.pdbx_description
1 polymer ?
#
loop_
_entity_poly.entity_id
_entity_poly.type
_entity_poly.pdbx_seq_one_letter_code
_entity_poly.pdbx_strand_id
1 'polypeptide(L)'
;MDQVTLKHANLLILTGLTQTPTANPDTMLGELCMTVAVTLRAGGCVLIPCYPSGVVYDLFECLSTHLDKSGFTQVPLFFISPVAETSLAYSNILAEWLSTNKQNKVYLPEEPFPHAFLVKNARLKHYTSTYAEGFSSDYRQPCVVFCGHPSLRFGDAVHFVQLWGGNPLHTVIFT
;
A
#
# COMPACT_ATOMS: atom_id res chain seq x y z
N MET A 1 -17.23 -5.89 20.92
CA MET A 1 -17.79 -4.57 21.29
C MET A 1 -18.35 -4.64 22.69
N ASP A 2 -17.94 -3.75 23.57
CA ASP A 2 -18.50 -3.72 24.93
C ASP A 2 -19.94 -3.16 24.91
N GLN A 3 -20.90 -4.04 25.12
CA GLN A 3 -22.33 -3.68 25.10
C GLN A 3 -22.75 -2.81 26.30
N VAL A 4 -21.98 -2.81 27.38
CA VAL A 4 -22.31 -2.07 28.60
C VAL A 4 -22.14 -0.57 28.39
N THR A 5 -21.06 -0.15 27.72
CA THR A 5 -20.79 1.25 27.40
C THR A 5 -21.78 1.84 26.39
N LEU A 6 -22.44 1.00 25.61
CA LEU A 6 -23.39 1.44 24.57
C LEU A 6 -24.82 1.66 25.11
N LYS A 7 -25.18 1.08 26.26
CA LYS A 7 -26.56 1.10 26.80
C LYS A 7 -27.13 2.50 27.04
N HIS A 8 -26.27 3.50 27.27
CA HIS A 8 -26.68 4.88 27.57
C HIS A 8 -26.24 5.88 26.50
N ALA A 9 -25.78 5.42 25.34
CA ALA A 9 -25.41 6.29 24.26
C ALA A 9 -26.62 6.85 23.54
N ASN A 10 -26.73 8.18 23.44
CA ASN A 10 -27.79 8.84 22.67
C ASN A 10 -27.59 8.76 21.16
N LEU A 11 -26.35 8.55 20.73
CA LEU A 11 -25.95 8.44 19.32
C LEU A 11 -24.77 7.48 19.19
N LEU A 12 -24.85 6.56 18.26
CA LEU A 12 -23.75 5.67 17.87
C LEU A 12 -23.42 5.87 16.41
N ILE A 13 -22.17 6.29 16.13
CA ILE A 13 -21.66 6.40 14.77
C ILE A 13 -20.74 5.21 14.54
N LEU A 14 -21.15 4.31 13.64
CA LEU A 14 -20.34 3.16 13.22
C LEU A 14 -19.64 3.46 11.90
N THR A 15 -18.33 3.30 11.90
CA THR A 15 -17.49 3.39 10.69
C THR A 15 -16.82 2.05 10.42
N GLY A 16 -16.36 1.83 9.20
CA GLY A 16 -15.63 0.61 8.87
C GLY A 16 -16.50 -0.66 8.82
N LEU A 17 -17.81 -0.52 8.61
CA LEU A 17 -18.67 -1.66 8.33
C LEU A 17 -18.29 -2.25 6.99
N THR A 18 -17.72 -3.46 7.00
CA THR A 18 -17.44 -4.22 5.80
C THR A 18 -18.60 -5.14 5.49
N GLN A 19 -18.99 -5.21 4.23
CA GLN A 19 -19.90 -6.25 3.76
C GLN A 19 -19.15 -7.60 3.74
N THR A 20 -19.90 -8.69 3.81
CA THR A 20 -19.34 -10.02 3.58
C THR A 20 -18.67 -10.03 2.20
N PRO A 21 -17.39 -10.42 2.09
CA PRO A 21 -16.71 -10.46 0.81
C PRO A 21 -17.47 -11.34 -0.17
N THR A 22 -17.81 -10.80 -1.33
CA THR A 22 -18.44 -11.56 -2.42
C THR A 22 -17.44 -12.27 -3.30
N ALA A 23 -16.17 -11.87 -3.22
CA ALA A 23 -15.07 -12.45 -3.98
C ALA A 23 -14.00 -13.04 -3.05
N ASN A 24 -13.30 -14.06 -3.52
CA ASN A 24 -12.18 -14.65 -2.80
C ASN A 24 -11.01 -13.66 -2.79
N PRO A 25 -10.46 -13.28 -1.62
CA PRO A 25 -9.33 -12.36 -1.51
C PRO A 25 -8.10 -12.81 -2.32
N ASP A 26 -7.80 -14.10 -2.33
CA ASP A 26 -6.63 -14.64 -3.07
C ASP A 26 -6.78 -14.45 -4.59
N THR A 27 -8.01 -14.60 -5.10
CA THR A 27 -8.30 -14.35 -6.52
C THR A 27 -8.13 -12.87 -6.85
N MET A 28 -8.63 -11.98 -6.00
CA MET A 28 -8.49 -10.52 -6.17
C MET A 28 -7.03 -10.08 -6.13
N LEU A 29 -6.24 -10.63 -5.21
CA LEU A 29 -4.79 -10.38 -5.16
C LEU A 29 -4.08 -10.90 -6.41
N GLY A 30 -4.47 -12.06 -6.92
CA GLY A 30 -3.95 -12.60 -8.17
C GLY A 30 -4.23 -11.68 -9.37
N GLU A 31 -5.44 -11.17 -9.48
CA GLU A 31 -5.84 -10.22 -10.54
C GLU A 31 -5.08 -8.88 -10.41
N LEU A 32 -4.94 -8.37 -9.19
CA LEU A 32 -4.15 -7.16 -8.91
C LEU A 32 -2.69 -7.36 -9.37
N CYS A 33 -2.04 -8.43 -8.95
CA CYS A 33 -0.67 -8.73 -9.32
C CYS A 33 -0.48 -8.89 -10.84
N MET A 34 -1.41 -9.58 -11.51
CA MET A 34 -1.42 -9.73 -12.97
C MET A 34 -1.56 -8.37 -13.67
N THR A 35 -2.50 -7.55 -13.23
CA THR A 35 -2.74 -6.21 -13.80
C THR A 35 -1.50 -5.33 -13.66
N VAL A 36 -0.86 -5.33 -12.48
CA VAL A 36 0.40 -4.61 -12.26
C VAL A 36 1.49 -5.11 -13.23
N ALA A 37 1.69 -6.43 -13.34
CA ALA A 37 2.72 -6.99 -14.21
C ALA A 37 2.49 -6.67 -15.70
N VAL A 38 1.24 -6.70 -16.17
CA VAL A 38 0.87 -6.34 -17.55
C VAL A 38 1.17 -4.87 -17.81
N THR A 39 0.76 -3.97 -16.91
CA THR A 39 1.01 -2.53 -17.03
C THR A 39 2.51 -2.22 -17.08
N LEU A 40 3.30 -2.80 -16.17
CA LEU A 40 4.75 -2.59 -16.12
C LEU A 40 5.45 -3.15 -17.37
N ARG A 41 4.99 -4.28 -17.90
CA ARG A 41 5.52 -4.87 -19.15
C ARG A 41 5.29 -3.98 -20.35
N ALA A 42 4.16 -3.25 -20.37
CA ALA A 42 3.88 -2.24 -21.39
C ALA A 42 4.67 -0.93 -21.21
N GLY A 43 5.49 -0.81 -20.16
CA GLY A 43 6.22 0.41 -19.82
C GLY A 43 5.39 1.45 -19.06
N GLY A 44 4.18 1.10 -18.65
CA GLY A 44 3.27 1.97 -17.87
C GLY A 44 3.61 1.99 -16.39
N CYS A 45 2.99 2.93 -15.67
CA CYS A 45 3.05 3.05 -14.23
C CYS A 45 1.72 2.67 -13.58
N VAL A 46 1.78 2.22 -12.34
CA VAL A 46 0.59 1.84 -11.58
C VAL A 46 0.43 2.77 -10.38
N LEU A 47 -0.76 3.33 -10.23
CA LEU A 47 -1.18 4.10 -9.08
C LEU A 47 -2.11 3.25 -8.21
N ILE A 48 -1.78 3.12 -6.94
CA ILE A 48 -2.61 2.43 -5.93
C ILE A 48 -2.99 3.46 -4.88
N PRO A 49 -4.14 4.12 -5.01
CA PRO A 49 -4.62 5.07 -4.01
C PRO A 49 -5.03 4.31 -2.75
N CYS A 50 -4.32 4.55 -1.65
CA CYS A 50 -4.52 3.81 -0.41
C CYS A 50 -4.32 4.68 0.84
N TYR A 51 -4.81 4.18 1.97
CA TYR A 51 -4.46 4.73 3.27
C TYR A 51 -3.03 4.32 3.64
N PRO A 52 -2.34 5.13 4.46
CA PRO A 52 -0.96 4.85 4.86
C PRO A 52 -0.85 3.78 5.95
N SER A 53 -1.84 2.93 6.11
CA SER A 53 -1.89 1.88 7.12
C SER A 53 -2.77 0.71 6.67
N GLY A 54 -2.69 -0.40 7.38
CA GLY A 54 -3.52 -1.58 7.12
C GLY A 54 -3.06 -2.36 5.90
N VAL A 55 -3.92 -2.53 4.92
CA VAL A 55 -3.72 -3.42 3.76
C VAL A 55 -2.48 -3.09 2.92
N VAL A 56 -1.99 -1.86 2.98
CA VAL A 56 -0.81 -1.42 2.21
C VAL A 56 0.43 -2.26 2.51
N TYR A 57 0.62 -2.71 3.74
CA TYR A 57 1.79 -3.54 4.12
C TYR A 57 1.73 -4.94 3.51
N ASP A 58 0.52 -5.53 3.45
CA ASP A 58 0.32 -6.82 2.79
C ASP A 58 0.49 -6.68 1.27
N LEU A 59 0.09 -5.54 0.70
CA LEU A 59 0.33 -5.25 -0.72
C LEU A 59 1.82 -5.09 -1.04
N PHE A 60 2.63 -4.49 -0.17
CA PHE A 60 4.09 -4.45 -0.36
C PHE A 60 4.67 -5.87 -0.42
N GLU A 61 4.25 -6.75 0.48
CA GLU A 61 4.69 -8.15 0.53
C GLU A 61 4.28 -8.91 -0.74
N CYS A 62 3.01 -8.85 -1.07
CA CYS A 62 2.44 -9.58 -2.20
C CYS A 62 3.03 -9.11 -3.54
N LEU A 63 3.03 -7.79 -3.77
CA LEU A 63 3.53 -7.23 -5.02
C LEU A 63 5.03 -7.39 -5.18
N SER A 64 5.84 -7.15 -4.14
CA SER A 64 7.29 -7.35 -4.26
C SER A 64 7.63 -8.79 -4.63
N THR A 65 6.98 -9.76 -3.96
CA THR A 65 7.19 -11.19 -4.22
C THR A 65 6.76 -11.55 -5.65
N HIS A 66 5.62 -11.04 -6.12
CA HIS A 66 5.13 -11.31 -7.47
C HIS A 66 6.01 -10.67 -8.55
N LEU A 67 6.44 -9.43 -8.34
CA LEU A 67 7.30 -8.72 -9.27
C LEU A 67 8.67 -9.38 -9.39
N ASP A 68 9.23 -9.89 -8.30
CA ASP A 68 10.49 -10.62 -8.32
C ASP A 68 10.39 -11.91 -9.13
N LYS A 69 9.31 -12.68 -8.93
CA LYS A 69 9.03 -13.88 -9.73
C LYS A 69 8.78 -13.59 -11.21
N SER A 70 8.26 -12.40 -11.52
CA SER A 70 7.94 -11.97 -12.89
C SER A 70 9.11 -11.26 -13.60
N GLY A 71 10.29 -11.16 -12.95
CA GLY A 71 11.50 -10.55 -13.51
C GLY A 71 11.55 -9.01 -13.40
N PHE A 72 10.64 -8.40 -12.65
CA PHE A 72 10.60 -6.94 -12.41
C PHE A 72 11.34 -6.53 -11.13
N THR A 73 12.52 -7.10 -10.88
CA THR A 73 13.31 -6.86 -9.67
C THR A 73 13.79 -5.43 -9.50
N GLN A 74 13.90 -4.67 -10.60
CA GLN A 74 14.42 -3.30 -10.62
C GLN A 74 13.33 -2.21 -10.59
N VAL A 75 12.04 -2.60 -10.69
CA VAL A 75 10.94 -1.63 -10.68
C VAL A 75 10.77 -1.05 -9.27
N PRO A 76 10.90 0.28 -9.09
CA PRO A 76 10.76 0.89 -7.78
C PRO A 76 9.29 0.93 -7.32
N LEU A 77 9.10 0.74 -6.03
CA LEU A 77 7.86 0.97 -5.32
C LEU A 77 7.98 2.29 -4.57
N PHE A 78 7.06 3.21 -4.77
CA PHE A 78 7.02 4.50 -4.06
C PHE A 78 5.85 4.50 -3.08
N PHE A 79 6.13 4.86 -1.83
CA PHE A 79 5.11 5.06 -0.82
C PHE A 79 5.11 6.51 -0.37
N ILE A 80 4.05 7.25 -0.72
CA ILE A 80 3.98 8.70 -0.52
C ILE A 80 2.84 9.03 0.42
N SER A 81 3.19 9.52 1.60
CA SER A 81 2.25 9.96 2.62
C SER A 81 2.96 10.88 3.62
N PRO A 82 2.27 11.93 4.15
CA PRO A 82 2.85 12.76 5.22
C PRO A 82 3.33 11.97 6.45
N VAL A 83 2.78 10.77 6.64
CA VAL A 83 3.13 9.87 7.76
C VAL A 83 3.84 8.60 7.30
N ALA A 84 4.42 8.58 6.10
CA ALA A 84 4.98 7.35 5.51
C ALA A 84 6.04 6.70 6.41
N GLU A 85 7.03 7.46 6.87
CA GLU A 85 8.12 6.98 7.72
C GLU A 85 7.60 6.43 9.05
N THR A 86 6.78 7.22 9.75
CA THR A 86 6.21 6.82 11.04
C THR A 86 5.28 5.63 10.91
N SER A 87 4.50 5.56 9.85
CA SER A 87 3.62 4.43 9.54
C SER A 87 4.40 3.13 9.34
N LEU A 88 5.48 3.16 8.58
CA LEU A 88 6.37 2.00 8.39
C LEU A 88 7.05 1.58 9.69
N ALA A 89 7.50 2.53 10.51
CA ALA A 89 8.13 2.24 11.79
C ALA A 89 7.14 1.59 12.79
N TYR A 90 5.95 2.19 12.93
CA TYR A 90 4.94 1.67 13.86
C TYR A 90 4.36 0.32 13.48
N SER A 91 4.27 0.01 12.19
CA SER A 91 3.76 -1.29 11.74
C SER A 91 4.62 -2.48 12.22
N ASN A 92 5.91 -2.26 12.46
CA ASN A 92 6.80 -3.28 13.03
C ASN A 92 6.69 -3.40 14.55
N ILE A 93 6.26 -2.34 15.24
CA ILE A 93 6.19 -2.30 16.71
C ILE A 93 4.82 -2.78 17.21
N LEU A 94 3.74 -2.38 16.53
CA LEU A 94 2.37 -2.65 16.95
C LEU A 94 1.88 -4.03 16.46
N ALA A 95 2.57 -5.08 16.87
CA ALA A 95 2.26 -6.45 16.46
C ALA A 95 0.98 -7.03 17.07
N GLU A 96 0.44 -6.43 18.12
CA GLU A 96 -0.73 -6.96 18.86
C GLU A 96 -2.00 -7.11 17.98
N TRP A 97 -2.10 -6.32 16.92
CA TRP A 97 -3.24 -6.30 16.00
C TRP A 97 -3.07 -7.21 14.78
N LEU A 98 -1.93 -7.89 14.70
CA LEU A 98 -1.61 -8.75 13.57
C LEU A 98 -2.16 -10.17 13.76
N SER A 99 -2.21 -10.93 12.67
CA SER A 99 -2.52 -12.36 12.74
C SER A 99 -1.48 -13.10 13.59
N THR A 100 -1.88 -14.21 14.22
CA THR A 100 -1.02 -15.01 15.09
C THR A 100 0.30 -15.40 14.41
N ASN A 101 0.26 -15.68 13.10
CA ASN A 101 1.47 -16.01 12.33
C ASN A 101 2.45 -14.83 12.25
N LYS A 102 1.96 -13.61 12.08
CA LYS A 102 2.81 -12.41 12.05
C LYS A 102 3.27 -12.01 13.45
N GLN A 103 2.43 -12.18 14.48
CA GLN A 103 2.82 -11.98 15.88
C GLN A 103 3.99 -12.89 16.27
N ASN A 104 3.93 -14.16 15.90
CA ASN A 104 4.98 -15.12 16.20
C ASN A 104 6.35 -14.72 15.61
N LYS A 105 6.38 -14.06 14.46
CA LYS A 105 7.63 -13.52 13.88
C LYS A 105 8.27 -12.47 14.78
N VAL A 106 7.49 -11.61 15.39
CA VAL A 106 7.99 -10.54 16.30
C VAL A 106 8.67 -11.14 17.54
N TYR A 107 8.16 -12.27 18.05
CA TYR A 107 8.79 -12.97 19.18
C TYR A 107 10.13 -13.67 18.80
N LEU A 108 10.38 -13.90 17.52
CA LEU A 108 11.60 -14.51 17.00
C LEU A 108 12.65 -13.48 16.54
N PRO A 109 12.66 -12.27 17.04
CA PRO A 109 13.13 -10.97 16.54
C PRO A 109 13.18 -10.85 15.00
N GLU A 110 12.12 -11.30 14.36
CA GLU A 110 11.91 -11.09 12.92
C GLU A 110 10.86 -10.00 12.70
N GLU A 111 11.03 -9.21 11.65
CA GLU A 111 10.04 -8.21 11.29
C GLU A 111 8.76 -8.86 10.75
N PRO A 112 7.56 -8.45 11.21
CA PRO A 112 6.30 -9.03 10.77
C PRO A 112 6.00 -8.76 9.28
N PHE A 113 6.58 -7.69 8.73
CA PHE A 113 6.43 -7.30 7.34
C PHE A 113 7.80 -7.13 6.64
N PRO A 114 7.90 -7.41 5.34
CA PRO A 114 9.16 -7.32 4.60
C PRO A 114 9.54 -5.88 4.21
N HIS A 115 8.73 -4.86 4.55
CA HIS A 115 8.95 -3.49 4.07
C HIS A 115 10.29 -2.91 4.53
N ALA A 116 10.78 -3.24 5.72
CA ALA A 116 12.08 -2.75 6.15
C ALA A 116 13.22 -3.32 5.27
N PHE A 117 13.13 -4.58 4.88
CA PHE A 117 14.04 -5.17 3.91
C PHE A 117 13.94 -4.49 2.53
N LEU A 118 12.71 -4.19 2.08
CA LEU A 118 12.47 -3.50 0.82
C LEU A 118 13.02 -2.06 0.84
N VAL A 119 12.87 -1.36 1.95
CA VAL A 119 13.45 -0.01 2.15
C VAL A 119 14.98 -0.07 2.16
N LYS A 120 15.56 -1.01 2.91
CA LYS A 120 17.02 -1.18 3.00
C LYS A 120 17.66 -1.46 1.63
N ASN A 121 16.96 -2.19 0.78
CA ASN A 121 17.41 -2.52 -0.58
C ASN A 121 17.01 -1.47 -1.62
N ALA A 122 16.51 -0.31 -1.19
CA ALA A 122 16.03 0.79 -2.04
C ALA A 122 14.95 0.35 -3.07
N ARG A 123 14.27 -0.77 -2.79
CA ARG A 123 13.16 -1.26 -3.60
C ARG A 123 11.86 -0.52 -3.29
N LEU A 124 11.60 -0.27 -2.01
CA LEU A 124 10.53 0.58 -1.52
C LEU A 124 11.14 1.90 -1.04
N LYS A 125 10.76 2.99 -1.70
CA LYS A 125 11.16 4.35 -1.33
C LYS A 125 9.95 5.08 -0.75
N HIS A 126 10.14 5.76 0.37
CA HIS A 126 9.06 6.49 1.02
C HIS A 126 9.36 7.98 1.09
N TYR A 127 8.31 8.79 0.92
CA TYR A 127 8.38 10.24 0.91
C TYR A 127 7.17 10.84 1.62
N THR A 128 7.33 12.02 2.18
CA THR A 128 6.24 12.74 2.83
C THR A 128 5.27 13.37 1.83
N SER A 129 5.75 13.71 0.64
CA SER A 129 4.97 14.24 -0.48
C SER A 129 5.74 14.11 -1.79
N THR A 130 5.08 14.39 -2.91
CA THR A 130 5.73 14.48 -4.24
C THR A 130 6.72 15.64 -4.35
N TYR A 131 6.65 16.61 -3.44
CA TYR A 131 7.58 17.74 -3.36
C TYR A 131 8.75 17.52 -2.39
N ALA A 132 8.79 16.36 -1.74
CA ALA A 132 9.87 16.03 -0.79
C ALA A 132 11.23 16.00 -1.50
N GLU A 133 12.26 16.41 -0.77
CA GLU A 133 13.63 16.36 -1.26
C GLU A 133 14.01 14.93 -1.67
N GLY A 134 14.68 14.78 -2.78
CA GLY A 134 15.10 13.49 -3.31
C GLY A 134 14.04 12.76 -4.15
N PHE A 135 12.74 13.04 -3.99
CA PHE A 135 11.71 12.35 -4.78
C PHE A 135 11.93 12.51 -6.28
N SER A 136 12.15 13.73 -6.76
CA SER A 136 12.34 14.02 -8.18
C SER A 136 13.58 13.32 -8.77
N SER A 137 14.65 13.18 -8.00
CA SER A 137 15.86 12.48 -8.43
C SER A 137 15.71 10.97 -8.47
N ASP A 138 14.86 10.44 -7.59
CA ASP A 138 14.63 9.01 -7.44
C ASP A 138 13.50 8.48 -8.33
N TYR A 139 12.61 9.38 -8.74
CA TYR A 139 11.45 9.01 -9.55
C TYR A 139 11.88 8.48 -10.91
N ARG A 140 11.43 7.27 -11.22
CA ARG A 140 11.70 6.57 -12.49
C ARG A 140 10.50 5.79 -12.95
N GLN A 141 10.32 5.72 -14.26
CA GLN A 141 9.30 4.90 -14.91
C GLN A 141 9.94 3.69 -15.60
N PRO A 142 9.27 2.53 -15.62
CA PRO A 142 7.99 2.23 -14.99
C PRO A 142 8.10 2.11 -13.46
N CYS A 143 7.00 2.37 -12.74
CA CYS A 143 6.98 2.31 -11.27
C CYS A 143 5.58 1.95 -10.74
N VAL A 144 5.54 1.59 -9.46
CA VAL A 144 4.29 1.45 -8.70
C VAL A 144 4.28 2.50 -7.61
N VAL A 145 3.20 3.27 -7.51
CA VAL A 145 3.04 4.34 -6.53
C VAL A 145 1.86 4.05 -5.62
N PHE A 146 2.14 3.99 -4.34
CA PHE A 146 1.15 3.93 -3.27
C PHE A 146 1.04 5.32 -2.64
N CYS A 147 -0.10 5.97 -2.73
CA CYS A 147 -0.28 7.28 -2.11
C CYS A 147 -1.74 7.56 -1.78
N GLY A 148 -1.96 8.45 -0.81
CA GLY A 148 -3.30 8.87 -0.42
C GLY A 148 -3.81 10.03 -1.29
N HIS A 149 -5.05 10.20 -1.37
CA HIS A 149 -6.15 9.55 -0.68
C HIS A 149 -6.98 8.70 -1.67
N PRO A 150 -7.59 7.56 -1.24
CA PRO A 150 -8.37 6.71 -2.13
C PRO A 150 -9.55 7.41 -2.82
N SER A 151 -10.06 8.51 -2.24
CA SER A 151 -11.13 9.31 -2.86
C SER A 151 -10.70 10.09 -4.09
N LEU A 152 -9.38 10.21 -4.36
CA LEU A 152 -8.78 11.02 -5.43
C LEU A 152 -9.18 12.51 -5.39
N ARG A 153 -9.65 13.01 -4.25
CA ARG A 153 -10.07 14.42 -4.08
C ARG A 153 -8.99 15.30 -3.46
N PHE A 154 -8.06 14.70 -2.75
CA PHE A 154 -6.96 15.39 -2.07
C PHE A 154 -5.76 14.45 -1.91
N GLY A 155 -4.63 15.00 -1.46
CA GLY A 155 -3.38 14.28 -1.33
C GLY A 155 -2.64 14.10 -2.64
N ASP A 156 -1.48 13.47 -2.59
CA ASP A 156 -0.59 13.31 -3.75
C ASP A 156 -1.17 12.46 -4.88
N ALA A 157 -2.17 11.61 -4.58
CA ALA A 157 -2.86 10.83 -5.61
C ALA A 157 -3.48 11.71 -6.71
N VAL A 158 -3.92 12.94 -6.36
CA VAL A 158 -4.49 13.89 -7.33
C VAL A 158 -3.46 14.27 -8.39
N HIS A 159 -2.21 14.51 -7.98
CA HIS A 159 -1.12 14.88 -8.90
C HIS A 159 -0.83 13.74 -9.90
N PHE A 160 -0.79 12.49 -9.43
CA PHE A 160 -0.58 11.35 -10.31
C PHE A 160 -1.76 11.12 -11.26
N VAL A 161 -2.99 11.30 -10.81
CA VAL A 161 -4.17 11.20 -11.69
C VAL A 161 -4.14 12.29 -12.77
N GLN A 162 -3.77 13.51 -12.42
CA GLN A 162 -3.62 14.60 -13.40
C GLN A 162 -2.50 14.30 -14.41
N LEU A 163 -1.39 13.73 -13.93
CA LEU A 163 -0.23 13.43 -14.78
C LEU A 163 -0.47 12.22 -15.70
N TRP A 164 -1.13 11.19 -15.19
CA TRP A 164 -1.23 9.89 -15.87
C TRP A 164 -2.61 9.60 -16.46
N GLY A 165 -3.66 10.28 -15.99
CA GLY A 165 -5.05 9.94 -16.32
C GLY A 165 -5.42 10.04 -17.81
N GLY A 166 -4.65 10.79 -18.59
CA GLY A 166 -4.83 10.88 -20.06
C GLY A 166 -4.07 9.82 -20.86
N ASN A 167 -3.22 9.00 -20.21
CA ASN A 167 -2.38 8.04 -20.92
C ASN A 167 -2.84 6.60 -20.62
N PRO A 168 -3.32 5.85 -21.63
CA PRO A 168 -3.85 4.49 -21.46
C PRO A 168 -2.80 3.45 -21.07
N LEU A 169 -1.50 3.79 -21.07
CA LEU A 169 -0.44 2.91 -20.59
C LEU A 169 -0.41 2.79 -19.06
N HIS A 170 -0.98 3.77 -18.37
CA HIS A 170 -0.98 3.78 -16.90
C HIS A 170 -2.27 3.16 -16.35
N THR A 171 -2.18 2.59 -15.17
CA THR A 171 -3.30 1.93 -14.51
C THR A 171 -3.50 2.49 -13.11
N VAL A 172 -4.75 2.70 -12.72
CA VAL A 172 -5.14 3.02 -11.34
C VAL A 172 -5.88 1.82 -10.78
N ILE A 173 -5.42 1.32 -9.62
CA ILE A 173 -6.03 0.16 -8.94
C ILE A 173 -6.56 0.60 -7.58
N PHE A 174 -7.84 0.45 -7.35
CA PHE A 174 -8.48 0.68 -6.06
C PHE A 174 -8.52 -0.61 -5.25
N THR A 175 -8.17 -0.51 -3.95
CA THR A 175 -8.06 -1.63 -3.00
C THR A 175 -9.08 -1.53 -1.88
#